data_dc44fc8e2f6a5f43438caf13ec5ca441
#
_entry.id   dc44fc8e2f6a5f43438caf13ec5ca441
#
_cell.length_a   1.000
_cell.length_b   1.000
_cell.length_c   1.000
_cell.angle_alpha   90.00
_cell.angle_beta   90.00
_cell.angle_gamma   90.00
#
_symmetry.space_group_name_H-M   'P 1'
#
loop_
_entity.id
_entity.type
_entity.pdbx_description
1 polymer ?
#
loop_
_entity_poly.entity_id
_entity_poly.type
_entity_poly.pdbx_seq_one_letter_code
_entity_poly.pdbx_strand_id
1 'polypeptide(L)'
;YESYEKENTLFVRSAYLRSLRKYDFSAYKDSLTERLNNLKKAEYEQSELKHIAEELQELKTMVGIKGEREAVSFRNPKEPVLIFLTCKKEMADILAEQVKEMTGLVTKKVFCGVALKTADIGKVLCIRTYKELLFPLNGLTAYDGADVIREIIKGDLFKLLDSMHDKKDAVYNFRVSGNIDAMKFGREIETASYGRLVNSVSDYDIELRFIQNKESKSACLLKLFTKKDNRFAYRKNH
;
A
#
# COMPACT_ATOMS: atom_id res chain seq x y z
N TYR A 1 -13.60 -25.18 -14.84
CA TYR A 1 -14.11 -25.06 -13.46
C TYR A 1 -14.15 -26.41 -12.78
N GLU A 2 -14.72 -27.45 -13.38
CA GLU A 2 -14.83 -28.79 -12.77
C GLU A 2 -13.50 -29.35 -12.25
N SER A 3 -12.39 -29.12 -12.96
CA SER A 3 -11.05 -29.54 -12.49
C SER A 3 -10.62 -28.80 -11.22
N TYR A 4 -10.96 -27.52 -11.08
CA TYR A 4 -10.71 -26.75 -9.89
C TYR A 4 -11.55 -27.26 -8.71
N GLU A 5 -12.83 -27.56 -8.95
CA GLU A 5 -13.74 -28.03 -7.92
C GLU A 5 -13.34 -29.40 -7.35
N LYS A 6 -12.87 -30.29 -8.20
CA LYS A 6 -12.41 -31.65 -7.85
C LYS A 6 -10.97 -31.69 -7.27
N GLU A 7 -10.22 -30.61 -7.37
CA GLU A 7 -8.82 -30.57 -6.95
C GLU A 7 -8.72 -30.48 -5.41
N ASN A 8 -8.01 -31.42 -4.81
CA ASN A 8 -7.78 -31.46 -3.37
C ASN A 8 -6.43 -30.88 -2.97
N THR A 9 -5.51 -30.72 -3.92
CA THR A 9 -4.16 -30.24 -3.69
C THR A 9 -4.13 -28.72 -3.60
N LEU A 10 -3.99 -28.18 -2.40
CA LEU A 10 -4.15 -26.75 -2.13
C LEU A 10 -3.25 -25.85 -3.00
N PHE A 11 -1.97 -26.23 -3.20
CA PHE A 11 -1.05 -25.41 -4.00
C PHE A 11 -1.40 -25.35 -5.49
N VAL A 12 -2.19 -26.29 -6.01
CA VAL A 12 -2.62 -26.33 -7.42
C VAL A 12 -3.85 -25.48 -7.66
N ARG A 13 -4.72 -25.32 -6.65
CA ARG A 13 -6.01 -24.62 -6.79
C ARG A 13 -5.87 -23.18 -7.29
N SER A 14 -4.90 -22.43 -6.79
CA SER A 14 -4.62 -21.07 -7.24
C SER A 14 -4.21 -21.00 -8.71
N ALA A 15 -3.50 -22.03 -9.22
CA ALA A 15 -3.11 -22.12 -10.62
C ALA A 15 -4.32 -22.37 -11.55
N TYR A 16 -5.27 -23.22 -11.13
CA TYR A 16 -6.53 -23.42 -11.85
C TYR A 16 -7.34 -22.12 -11.94
N LEU A 17 -7.46 -21.37 -10.87
CA LEU A 17 -8.16 -20.08 -10.85
C LEU A 17 -7.50 -19.06 -11.79
N ARG A 18 -6.16 -18.96 -11.78
CA ARG A 18 -5.42 -18.11 -12.74
C ARG A 18 -5.67 -18.50 -14.19
N SER A 19 -5.77 -19.80 -14.45
CA SER A 19 -6.10 -20.29 -15.81
C SER A 19 -7.55 -19.99 -16.16
N LEU A 20 -8.50 -20.23 -15.26
CA LEU A 20 -9.92 -19.97 -15.47
C LEU A 20 -10.21 -18.50 -15.74
N ARG A 21 -9.46 -17.58 -15.11
CA ARG A 21 -9.59 -16.14 -15.33
C ARG A 21 -9.36 -15.68 -16.76
N LYS A 22 -8.68 -16.49 -17.59
CA LYS A 22 -8.43 -16.19 -19.00
C LYS A 22 -9.63 -16.47 -19.90
N TYR A 23 -10.66 -17.11 -19.37
CA TYR A 23 -11.88 -17.49 -20.08
C TYR A 23 -13.08 -16.79 -19.47
N ASP A 24 -14.22 -16.88 -20.14
CA ASP A 24 -15.49 -16.44 -19.55
C ASP A 24 -15.90 -17.41 -18.43
N PHE A 25 -15.91 -16.93 -17.22
CA PHE A 25 -16.27 -17.68 -16.01
C PHE A 25 -17.55 -17.13 -15.32
N SER A 26 -18.30 -16.29 -16.02
CA SER A 26 -19.52 -15.64 -15.47
C SER A 26 -20.52 -16.66 -14.93
N ALA A 27 -20.64 -17.81 -15.59
CA ALA A 27 -21.53 -18.90 -15.17
C ALA A 27 -21.16 -19.52 -13.81
N TYR A 28 -19.91 -19.36 -13.35
CA TYR A 28 -19.40 -19.94 -12.10
C TYR A 28 -19.25 -18.93 -10.98
N LYS A 29 -19.69 -17.70 -11.18
CA LYS A 29 -19.45 -16.60 -10.24
C LYS A 29 -20.05 -16.85 -8.86
N ASP A 30 -21.23 -17.42 -8.80
CA ASP A 30 -21.91 -17.73 -7.53
C ASP A 30 -21.18 -18.83 -6.77
N SER A 31 -20.79 -19.91 -7.44
CA SER A 31 -20.02 -21.01 -6.84
C SER A 31 -18.64 -20.54 -6.35
N LEU A 32 -17.96 -19.65 -7.11
CA LEU A 32 -16.69 -19.06 -6.69
C LEU A 32 -16.87 -18.13 -5.46
N THR A 33 -18.00 -17.43 -5.38
CA THR A 33 -18.34 -16.59 -4.23
C THR A 33 -18.62 -17.44 -2.98
N GLU A 34 -19.36 -18.52 -3.14
CA GLU A 34 -19.61 -19.48 -2.06
C GLU A 34 -18.30 -20.08 -1.55
N ARG A 35 -17.43 -20.54 -2.44
CA ARG A 35 -16.11 -21.06 -2.08
C ARG A 35 -15.27 -20.02 -1.32
N LEU A 36 -15.24 -18.77 -1.77
CA LEU A 36 -14.56 -17.66 -1.09
C LEU A 36 -15.06 -17.47 0.35
N ASN A 37 -16.39 -17.55 0.55
CA ASN A 37 -17.00 -17.40 1.86
C ASN A 37 -16.70 -18.59 2.78
N ASN A 38 -16.66 -19.80 2.24
CA ASN A 38 -16.33 -21.00 2.97
C ASN A 38 -14.87 -20.99 3.42
N LEU A 39 -13.94 -20.59 2.54
CA LEU A 39 -12.52 -20.45 2.89
C LEU A 39 -12.26 -19.41 4.00
N LYS A 40 -13.07 -18.35 4.09
CA LYS A 40 -12.93 -17.34 5.15
C LYS A 40 -13.41 -17.82 6.52
N LYS A 41 -14.28 -18.83 6.58
CA LYS A 41 -14.89 -19.32 7.81
C LYS A 41 -14.17 -20.53 8.40
N ALA A 42 -13.41 -21.24 7.59
CA ALA A 42 -12.73 -22.46 8.00
C ALA A 42 -11.42 -22.14 8.74
N GLU A 43 -11.07 -22.99 9.69
CA GLU A 43 -9.77 -22.98 10.35
C GLU A 43 -8.80 -23.86 9.56
N TYR A 44 -7.54 -23.43 9.49
CA TYR A 44 -6.50 -24.09 8.70
C TYR A 44 -5.23 -24.31 9.50
N GLU A 45 -4.50 -25.35 9.17
CA GLU A 45 -3.19 -25.58 9.73
C GLU A 45 -2.17 -24.54 9.22
N GLN A 46 -1.14 -24.27 10.02
CA GLN A 46 -0.15 -23.23 9.69
C GLN A 46 0.60 -23.53 8.37
N SER A 47 0.75 -24.81 8.02
CA SER A 47 1.33 -25.28 6.75
C SER A 47 0.47 -24.95 5.53
N GLU A 48 -0.83 -24.85 5.69
CA GLU A 48 -1.81 -24.62 4.63
C GLU A 48 -2.06 -23.14 4.36
N LEU A 49 -1.84 -22.27 5.35
CA LEU A 49 -2.20 -20.84 5.31
C LEU A 49 -1.67 -20.13 4.07
N LYS A 50 -0.48 -20.46 3.59
CA LYS A 50 0.10 -19.86 2.39
C LYS A 50 -0.74 -20.17 1.16
N HIS A 51 -1.11 -21.43 0.96
CA HIS A 51 -1.86 -21.88 -0.23
C HIS A 51 -3.31 -21.41 -0.19
N ILE A 52 -3.91 -21.39 1.00
CA ILE A 52 -5.24 -20.83 1.21
C ILE A 52 -5.24 -19.31 0.94
N ALA A 53 -4.23 -18.58 1.36
CA ALA A 53 -4.11 -17.16 1.05
C ALA A 53 -3.99 -16.89 -0.46
N GLU A 54 -3.24 -17.72 -1.19
CA GLU A 54 -3.12 -17.64 -2.65
C GLU A 54 -4.48 -17.93 -3.32
N GLU A 55 -5.20 -18.97 -2.90
CA GLU A 55 -6.53 -19.30 -3.42
C GLU A 55 -7.53 -18.18 -3.14
N LEU A 56 -7.57 -17.66 -1.92
CA LEU A 56 -8.43 -16.55 -1.50
C LEU A 56 -8.19 -15.29 -2.35
N GLN A 57 -6.94 -15.00 -2.67
CA GLN A 57 -6.56 -13.85 -3.48
C GLN A 57 -7.07 -13.97 -4.91
N GLU A 58 -6.89 -15.13 -5.55
CA GLU A 58 -7.39 -15.37 -6.91
C GLU A 58 -8.93 -15.33 -6.94
N LEU A 59 -9.60 -15.95 -5.96
CA LEU A 59 -11.05 -15.89 -5.85
C LEU A 59 -11.57 -14.46 -5.68
N LYS A 60 -10.97 -13.64 -4.80
CA LYS A 60 -11.34 -12.23 -4.65
C LYS A 60 -11.22 -11.47 -5.97
N THR A 61 -10.17 -11.75 -6.74
CA THR A 61 -9.94 -11.12 -8.03
C THR A 61 -10.99 -11.52 -9.06
N MET A 62 -11.41 -12.79 -9.08
CA MET A 62 -12.34 -13.35 -10.07
C MET A 62 -13.79 -13.00 -9.77
N VAL A 63 -14.21 -13.19 -8.53
CA VAL A 63 -15.60 -12.94 -8.11
C VAL A 63 -15.96 -11.47 -8.31
N GLY A 64 -14.90 -10.65 -8.62
CA GLY A 64 -15.14 -9.23 -8.74
C GLY A 64 -15.94 -8.78 -7.52
N ILE A 65 -15.41 -9.04 -6.31
CA ILE A 65 -15.65 -8.14 -5.22
C ILE A 65 -14.91 -6.83 -5.57
N LYS A 66 -15.28 -6.31 -6.73
CA LYS A 66 -15.68 -4.96 -6.93
C LYS A 66 -17.06 -4.76 -6.28
N GLY A 67 -17.20 -5.16 -5.03
CA GLY A 67 -18.02 -4.35 -4.16
C GLY A 67 -17.38 -3.00 -4.35
N GLU A 68 -18.15 -1.95 -4.56
CA GLU A 68 -17.64 -0.60 -4.53
C GLU A 68 -16.64 -0.56 -3.39
N ARG A 69 -15.37 -0.65 -3.75
CA ARG A 69 -14.32 -0.71 -2.76
C ARG A 69 -14.38 0.66 -2.16
N GLU A 70 -14.94 0.76 -0.95
CA GLU A 70 -14.97 2.02 -0.24
C GLU A 70 -13.58 2.63 -0.37
N ALA A 71 -13.49 3.77 -1.01
CA ALA A 71 -12.22 4.44 -1.19
C ALA A 71 -11.58 4.57 0.18
N VAL A 72 -10.37 4.02 0.32
CA VAL A 72 -9.66 4.07 1.61
C VAL A 72 -9.45 5.53 1.95
N SER A 73 -10.08 5.98 3.02
CA SER A 73 -9.92 7.33 3.54
C SER A 73 -8.99 7.30 4.73
N PHE A 74 -7.89 8.04 4.61
CA PHE A 74 -6.92 8.18 5.70
C PHE A 74 -7.24 9.40 6.56
N ARG A 75 -7.16 9.24 7.87
CA ARG A 75 -7.34 10.27 8.90
C ARG A 75 -6.02 10.82 9.37
N ASN A 76 -6.10 11.80 10.26
CA ASN A 76 -4.95 12.22 11.03
C ASN A 76 -4.43 11.05 11.89
N PRO A 77 -3.11 10.82 11.94
CA PRO A 77 -2.54 9.83 12.84
C PRO A 77 -2.79 10.22 14.30
N LYS A 78 -2.87 9.22 15.17
CA LYS A 78 -3.08 9.45 16.62
C LYS A 78 -1.88 10.12 17.29
N GLU A 79 -0.69 9.85 16.78
CA GLU A 79 0.58 10.39 17.28
C GLU A 79 1.34 11.12 16.16
N PRO A 80 2.21 12.09 16.51
CA PRO A 80 3.01 12.78 15.51
C PRO A 80 3.91 11.82 14.72
N VAL A 81 3.73 11.80 13.40
CA VAL A 81 4.53 10.99 12.48
C VAL A 81 5.48 11.88 11.66
N LEU A 82 6.60 11.32 11.27
CA LEU A 82 7.53 11.98 10.37
C LEU A 82 6.95 12.00 8.95
N ILE A 83 6.91 13.17 8.33
CA ILE A 83 6.51 13.35 6.95
C ILE A 83 7.55 14.15 6.16
N PHE A 84 7.61 13.89 4.86
CA PHE A 84 8.39 14.66 3.91
C PHE A 84 7.45 15.37 2.94
N LEU A 85 7.63 16.67 2.80
CA LEU A 85 6.97 17.49 1.78
C LEU A 85 7.99 17.79 0.71
N THR A 86 7.79 17.22 -0.48
CA THR A 86 8.75 17.39 -1.57
C THR A 86 8.46 18.67 -2.36
N CYS A 87 9.51 19.38 -2.77
CA CYS A 87 9.44 20.55 -3.64
C CYS A 87 10.74 20.68 -4.45
N LYS A 88 10.78 21.67 -5.34
CA LYS A 88 12.06 22.09 -5.95
C LYS A 88 12.94 22.70 -4.86
N LYS A 89 14.27 22.53 -4.99
CA LYS A 89 15.25 23.00 -4.00
C LYS A 89 15.10 24.48 -3.67
N GLU A 90 14.84 25.30 -4.67
CA GLU A 90 14.68 26.75 -4.56
C GLU A 90 13.40 27.16 -3.81
N MET A 91 12.42 26.23 -3.71
CA MET A 91 11.15 26.46 -3.03
C MET A 91 11.16 26.01 -1.57
N ALA A 92 12.24 25.42 -1.09
CA ALA A 92 12.26 24.79 0.24
C ALA A 92 12.08 25.81 1.37
N ASP A 93 12.60 27.04 1.24
CA ASP A 93 12.43 28.10 2.21
C ASP A 93 11.00 28.60 2.27
N ILE A 94 10.38 28.86 1.12
CA ILE A 94 8.99 29.28 1.00
C ILE A 94 8.07 28.20 1.57
N LEU A 95 8.35 26.93 1.28
CA LEU A 95 7.58 25.82 1.84
C LEU A 95 7.73 25.75 3.36
N ALA A 96 8.93 25.95 3.90
CA ALA A 96 9.18 25.95 5.33
C ALA A 96 8.40 27.08 6.05
N GLU A 97 8.37 28.28 5.48
CA GLU A 97 7.59 29.41 6.00
C GLU A 97 6.10 29.10 5.97
N GLN A 98 5.57 28.62 4.86
CA GLN A 98 4.16 28.23 4.76
C GLN A 98 3.77 27.15 5.78
N VAL A 99 4.61 26.14 5.98
CA VAL A 99 4.38 25.12 7.02
C VAL A 99 4.29 25.78 8.38
N LYS A 100 5.23 26.68 8.72
CA LYS A 100 5.27 27.40 9.98
C LYS A 100 4.03 28.27 10.19
N GLU A 101 3.62 29.02 9.18
CA GLU A 101 2.43 29.86 9.24
C GLU A 101 1.14 29.05 9.47
N MET A 102 0.97 27.95 8.73
CA MET A 102 -0.26 27.18 8.77
C MET A 102 -0.35 26.20 9.93
N THR A 103 0.77 25.69 10.41
CA THR A 103 0.81 24.62 11.44
C THR A 103 1.47 25.04 12.74
N GLY A 104 2.24 26.13 12.76
CA GLY A 104 3.09 26.53 13.89
C GLY A 104 4.35 25.67 14.06
N LEU A 105 4.57 24.68 13.18
CA LEU A 105 5.66 23.71 13.32
C LEU A 105 6.92 24.16 12.60
N VAL A 106 8.08 23.83 13.19
CA VAL A 106 9.37 24.04 12.57
C VAL A 106 9.73 22.83 11.71
N THR A 107 10.25 23.10 10.52
CA THR A 107 10.68 22.08 9.57
C THR A 107 12.20 21.93 9.53
N LYS A 108 12.66 20.75 9.12
CA LYS A 108 14.07 20.51 8.75
C LYS A 108 14.17 20.44 7.25
N LYS A 109 15.06 21.22 6.63
CA LYS A 109 15.36 21.10 5.20
C LYS A 109 15.98 19.74 4.91
N VAL A 110 15.53 19.11 3.84
CA VAL A 110 16.05 17.85 3.32
C VAL A 110 16.33 18.01 1.82
N PHE A 111 17.05 17.08 1.23
CA PHE A 111 17.50 17.19 -0.16
C PHE A 111 16.38 17.52 -1.18
N CYS A 112 15.17 16.98 -0.96
CA CYS A 112 14.03 17.12 -1.88
C CYS A 112 12.86 17.94 -1.32
N GLY A 113 13.10 18.82 -0.33
CA GLY A 113 12.05 19.62 0.30
C GLY A 113 12.25 19.81 1.80
N VAL A 114 11.20 19.60 2.60
CA VAL A 114 11.25 19.75 4.05
C VAL A 114 10.69 18.54 4.78
N ALA A 115 11.20 18.26 5.98
CA ALA A 115 10.72 17.23 6.87
C ALA A 115 10.15 17.85 8.15
N LEU A 116 9.07 17.29 8.67
CA LEU A 116 8.48 17.68 9.95
C LEU A 116 7.77 16.49 10.60
N LYS A 117 7.55 16.59 11.92
CA LYS A 117 6.69 15.65 12.65
C LYS A 117 5.37 16.33 12.99
N THR A 118 4.26 15.69 12.66
CA THR A 118 2.91 16.20 12.93
C THR A 118 1.90 15.07 13.09
N ALA A 119 0.89 15.29 13.91
CA ALA A 119 -0.33 14.49 13.95
C ALA A 119 -1.46 15.12 13.13
N ASP A 120 -1.35 16.39 12.75
CA ASP A 120 -2.38 17.10 11.97
C ASP A 120 -2.01 17.18 10.48
N ILE A 121 -2.22 16.06 9.79
CA ILE A 121 -2.00 15.97 8.34
C ILE A 121 -3.01 16.86 7.61
N GLY A 122 -4.22 17.06 8.15
CA GLY A 122 -5.26 17.88 7.54
C GLY A 122 -4.78 19.31 7.25
N LYS A 123 -4.11 19.95 8.21
CA LYS A 123 -3.52 21.29 7.99
C LYS A 123 -2.41 21.27 6.93
N VAL A 124 -1.57 20.24 6.95
CA VAL A 124 -0.49 20.11 5.96
C VAL A 124 -1.04 19.94 4.55
N LEU A 125 -2.16 19.22 4.39
CA LEU A 125 -2.81 19.04 3.10
C LEU A 125 -3.32 20.34 2.47
N CYS A 126 -3.53 21.38 3.26
CA CYS A 126 -3.94 22.72 2.78
C CYS A 126 -2.76 23.53 2.20
N ILE A 127 -1.51 23.12 2.44
CA ILE A 127 -0.32 23.79 1.93
C ILE A 127 -0.20 23.56 0.41
N ARG A 128 0.06 24.60 -0.37
CA ARG A 128 0.04 24.52 -1.84
C ARG A 128 1.39 24.36 -2.50
N THR A 129 2.48 24.68 -1.82
CA THR A 129 3.83 24.77 -2.40
C THR A 129 4.56 23.43 -2.48
N TYR A 130 4.12 22.37 -1.80
CA TYR A 130 4.73 21.06 -1.94
C TYR A 130 4.16 20.25 -3.12
N LYS A 131 4.97 19.35 -3.67
CA LYS A 131 4.59 18.46 -4.76
C LYS A 131 3.96 17.15 -4.27
N GLU A 132 4.58 16.53 -3.27
CA GLU A 132 4.16 15.25 -2.71
C GLU A 132 4.33 15.25 -1.19
N LEU A 133 3.41 14.57 -0.51
CA LEU A 133 3.51 14.23 0.90
C LEU A 133 3.85 12.75 1.02
N LEU A 134 4.97 12.44 1.66
CA LEU A 134 5.52 11.09 1.78
C LEU A 134 5.82 10.77 3.25
N PHE A 135 5.62 9.52 3.63
CA PHE A 135 5.95 9.03 4.96
C PHE A 135 7.19 8.15 4.87
N PRO A 136 8.34 8.56 5.42
CA PRO A 136 9.52 7.70 5.45
C PRO A 136 9.30 6.55 6.42
N LEU A 137 9.36 5.34 5.88
CA LEU A 137 9.27 4.14 6.70
C LEU A 137 10.62 3.86 7.35
N ASN A 138 10.59 3.41 8.60
CA ASN A 138 11.78 3.11 9.41
C ASN A 138 12.80 4.26 9.43
N GLY A 139 12.33 5.51 9.43
CA GLY A 139 13.16 6.70 9.47
C GLY A 139 14.07 6.91 8.25
N LEU A 140 13.75 6.33 7.09
CA LEU A 140 14.60 6.26 5.91
C LEU A 140 15.87 5.42 6.10
N THR A 141 15.89 4.49 7.03
CA THR A 141 17.00 3.54 7.13
C THR A 141 17.07 2.71 5.85
N ALA A 142 18.27 2.63 5.27
CA ALA A 142 18.49 1.84 4.07
C ALA A 142 18.95 0.43 4.44
N TYR A 143 18.34 -0.57 3.81
CA TYR A 143 18.58 -1.99 4.03
C TYR A 143 19.00 -2.69 2.73
N ASP A 144 19.63 -3.85 2.86
CA ASP A 144 19.87 -4.74 1.73
C ASP A 144 18.55 -5.34 1.21
N GLY A 145 18.49 -5.64 -0.10
CA GLY A 145 17.25 -5.93 -0.83
C GLY A 145 16.21 -6.79 -0.12
N ALA A 146 16.57 -8.03 0.30
CA ALA A 146 15.62 -8.92 0.98
C ALA A 146 15.25 -8.43 2.40
N ASP A 147 16.16 -7.78 3.09
CA ASP A 147 15.91 -7.27 4.43
C ASP A 147 14.97 -6.07 4.43
N VAL A 148 15.00 -5.23 3.41
CA VAL A 148 14.12 -4.05 3.34
C VAL A 148 12.64 -4.44 3.37
N ILE A 149 12.25 -5.52 2.72
CA ILE A 149 10.85 -5.98 2.71
C ILE A 149 10.45 -6.46 4.10
N ARG A 150 11.28 -7.27 4.73
CA ARG A 150 11.04 -7.76 6.09
C ARG A 150 10.90 -6.62 7.08
N GLU A 151 11.79 -5.64 7.01
CA GLU A 151 11.80 -4.50 7.93
C GLU A 151 10.60 -3.56 7.70
N ILE A 152 10.14 -3.39 6.46
CA ILE A 152 8.93 -2.62 6.15
C ILE A 152 7.70 -3.32 6.72
N ILE A 153 7.55 -4.63 6.51
CA ILE A 153 6.39 -5.40 6.95
C ILE A 153 6.33 -5.53 8.48
N LYS A 154 7.48 -5.78 9.14
CA LYS A 154 7.55 -5.89 10.61
C LYS A 154 7.60 -4.53 11.32
N GLY A 155 7.98 -3.48 10.61
CA GLY A 155 8.25 -2.16 11.17
C GLY A 155 7.03 -1.22 11.18
N ASP A 156 7.25 -0.03 10.62
CA ASP A 156 6.33 1.10 10.79
C ASP A 156 5.13 1.10 9.83
N LEU A 157 5.15 0.30 8.75
CA LEU A 157 4.12 0.37 7.70
C LEU A 157 2.71 0.15 8.26
N PHE A 158 2.48 -1.00 8.89
CA PHE A 158 1.15 -1.32 9.40
C PHE A 158 0.76 -0.50 10.62
N LYS A 159 1.71 -0.14 11.47
CA LYS A 159 1.46 0.81 12.58
C LYS A 159 0.95 2.14 12.06
N LEU A 160 1.58 2.66 10.99
CA LEU A 160 1.17 3.90 10.37
C LEU A 160 -0.21 3.77 9.71
N LEU A 161 -0.43 2.74 8.90
CA LEU A 161 -1.72 2.50 8.25
C LEU A 161 -2.85 2.35 9.27
N ASP A 162 -2.67 1.53 10.31
CA ASP A 162 -3.67 1.29 11.35
C ASP A 162 -3.90 2.53 12.24
N SER A 163 -2.92 3.43 12.37
CA SER A 163 -3.10 4.70 13.08
C SER A 163 -3.93 5.72 12.30
N MET A 164 -3.95 5.61 10.98
CA MET A 164 -4.61 6.56 10.06
C MET A 164 -5.90 6.02 9.45
N HIS A 165 -6.27 4.79 9.75
CA HIS A 165 -7.48 4.14 9.23
C HIS A 165 -8.29 3.50 10.35
N ASP A 166 -9.64 3.57 10.26
CA ASP A 166 -10.51 3.08 11.33
C ASP A 166 -10.63 1.56 11.41
N LYS A 167 -10.50 0.89 10.27
CA LYS A 167 -10.62 -0.56 10.21
C LYS A 167 -9.27 -1.19 10.52
N LYS A 168 -9.13 -1.84 11.67
CA LYS A 168 -7.99 -2.71 11.94
C LYS A 168 -7.95 -3.83 10.90
N ASP A 169 -6.74 -4.23 10.50
CA ASP A 169 -6.52 -5.29 9.51
C ASP A 169 -7.14 -5.03 8.13
N ALA A 170 -7.32 -3.76 7.76
CA ALA A 170 -7.78 -3.40 6.43
C ALA A 170 -6.81 -3.91 5.35
N VAL A 171 -7.39 -4.36 4.23
CA VAL A 171 -6.62 -4.77 3.05
C VAL A 171 -6.45 -3.57 2.13
N TYR A 172 -5.22 -3.29 1.72
CA TYR A 172 -4.89 -2.18 0.83
C TYR A 172 -4.37 -2.69 -0.50
N ASN A 173 -4.82 -2.09 -1.59
CA ASN A 173 -4.14 -2.23 -2.86
C ASN A 173 -2.92 -1.33 -2.87
N PHE A 174 -1.79 -1.89 -3.25
CA PHE A 174 -0.55 -1.13 -3.33
C PHE A 174 0.12 -1.29 -4.68
N ARG A 175 0.96 -0.32 -5.00
CA ARG A 175 1.96 -0.45 -6.06
C ARG A 175 3.33 -0.16 -5.53
N VAL A 176 4.32 -0.74 -6.18
CA VAL A 176 5.73 -0.44 -5.95
C VAL A 176 6.22 0.51 -7.02
N SER A 177 7.04 1.48 -6.64
CA SER A 177 7.74 2.38 -7.56
C SER A 177 9.17 2.66 -7.07
N GLY A 178 10.00 3.21 -7.95
CA GLY A 178 11.40 3.53 -7.65
C GLY A 178 12.38 2.85 -8.59
N ASN A 179 13.67 2.97 -8.28
CA ASN A 179 14.74 2.37 -9.08
C ASN A 179 15.05 0.95 -8.57
N ILE A 180 14.07 0.07 -8.67
CA ILE A 180 14.12 -1.33 -8.22
C ILE A 180 13.30 -2.20 -9.16
N ASP A 181 13.44 -3.52 -9.07
CA ASP A 181 12.53 -4.47 -9.73
C ASP A 181 11.15 -4.45 -9.04
N ALA A 182 10.27 -3.57 -9.54
CA ALA A 182 8.94 -3.36 -8.96
C ALA A 182 8.07 -4.64 -9.00
N MET A 183 8.27 -5.53 -9.99
CA MET A 183 7.50 -6.76 -10.10
C MET A 183 7.93 -7.76 -9.03
N LYS A 184 9.23 -7.95 -8.86
CA LYS A 184 9.80 -8.83 -7.83
C LYS A 184 9.41 -8.35 -6.44
N PHE A 185 9.69 -7.09 -6.12
CA PHE A 185 9.38 -6.49 -4.82
C PHE A 185 7.88 -6.50 -4.53
N GLY A 186 7.03 -6.23 -5.53
CA GLY A 186 5.59 -6.29 -5.38
C GLY A 186 5.10 -7.67 -4.95
N ARG A 187 5.60 -8.74 -5.55
CA ARG A 187 5.24 -10.12 -5.17
C ARG A 187 5.74 -10.50 -3.78
N GLU A 188 6.97 -10.12 -3.44
CA GLU A 188 7.56 -10.42 -2.14
C GLU A 188 6.83 -9.68 -1.00
N ILE A 189 6.48 -8.40 -1.19
CA ILE A 189 5.69 -7.61 -0.23
C ILE A 189 4.29 -8.20 -0.06
N GLU A 190 3.61 -8.54 -1.16
CA GLU A 190 2.30 -9.17 -1.12
C GLU A 190 2.33 -10.46 -0.31
N THR A 191 3.30 -11.34 -0.59
CA THR A 191 3.50 -12.59 0.14
C THR A 191 3.79 -12.35 1.63
N ALA A 192 4.71 -11.43 1.95
CA ALA A 192 5.12 -11.14 3.32
C ALA A 192 4.05 -10.41 4.15
N SER A 193 3.07 -9.79 3.49
CA SER A 193 1.99 -9.03 4.17
C SER A 193 0.84 -9.89 4.69
N TYR A 194 0.88 -11.20 4.48
CA TYR A 194 -0.18 -12.13 4.90
C TYR A 194 -1.59 -11.69 4.47
N GLY A 195 -1.72 -11.22 3.22
CA GLY A 195 -2.99 -10.80 2.63
C GLY A 195 -3.47 -9.39 3.00
N ARG A 196 -2.72 -8.62 3.79
CA ARG A 196 -3.05 -7.22 4.08
C ARG A 196 -2.74 -6.26 2.91
N LEU A 197 -1.83 -6.64 2.03
CA LEU A 197 -1.48 -5.87 0.84
C LEU A 197 -1.73 -6.70 -0.41
N VAL A 198 -2.37 -6.11 -1.41
CA VAL A 198 -2.64 -6.70 -2.73
C VAL A 198 -1.95 -5.86 -3.79
N ASN A 199 -1.05 -6.48 -4.56
CA ASN A 199 -0.33 -5.75 -5.60
C ASN A 199 -1.25 -5.37 -6.76
N SER A 200 -1.40 -4.07 -7.02
CA SER A 200 -2.26 -3.54 -8.07
C SER A 200 -1.61 -2.31 -8.71
N VAL A 201 -1.15 -2.45 -9.93
CA VAL A 201 -0.42 -1.37 -10.63
C VAL A 201 -1.33 -0.20 -11.01
N SER A 202 -2.58 -0.47 -11.37
CA SER A 202 -3.52 0.53 -11.89
C SER A 202 -4.53 1.01 -10.87
N ASP A 203 -4.93 0.15 -9.93
CA ASP A 203 -5.97 0.42 -8.92
C ASP A 203 -5.41 0.25 -7.51
N TYR A 204 -4.60 1.21 -7.08
CA TYR A 204 -3.91 1.19 -5.78
C TYR A 204 -4.39 2.32 -4.87
N ASP A 205 -4.38 2.05 -3.56
CA ASP A 205 -4.67 3.03 -2.49
C ASP A 205 -3.39 3.67 -2.00
N ILE A 206 -2.32 2.89 -1.95
CA ILE A 206 -1.01 3.31 -1.44
C ILE A 206 0.10 3.02 -2.44
N GLU A 207 1.15 3.81 -2.39
CA GLU A 207 2.36 3.59 -3.19
C GLU A 207 3.55 3.43 -2.25
N LEU A 208 4.27 2.33 -2.39
CA LEU A 208 5.56 2.09 -1.74
C LEU A 208 6.66 2.48 -2.71
N ARG A 209 7.34 3.59 -2.41
CA ARG A 209 8.42 4.11 -3.25
C ARG A 209 9.77 3.78 -2.66
N PHE A 210 10.54 3.01 -3.39
CA PHE A 210 11.90 2.64 -2.99
C PHE A 210 12.92 3.60 -3.57
N ILE A 211 13.83 4.03 -2.70
CA ILE A 211 14.99 4.84 -3.07
C ILE A 211 16.22 3.99 -2.80
N GLN A 212 16.99 3.74 -3.85
CA GLN A 212 18.24 3.00 -3.74
C GLN A 212 19.42 3.99 -3.66
N ASN A 213 20.34 3.73 -2.74
CA ASN A 213 21.58 4.48 -2.63
C ASN A 213 22.68 3.89 -3.53
N LYS A 214 23.86 4.52 -3.53
CA LYS A 214 25.01 4.06 -4.32
C LYS A 214 25.56 2.69 -3.92
N GLU A 215 25.27 2.24 -2.69
CA GLU A 215 25.64 0.93 -2.15
C GLU A 215 24.59 -0.14 -2.40
N SER A 216 23.63 0.14 -3.28
CA SER A 216 22.47 -0.74 -3.60
C SER A 216 21.54 -1.03 -2.42
N LYS A 217 21.67 -0.30 -1.31
CA LYS A 217 20.73 -0.37 -0.19
C LYS A 217 19.47 0.44 -0.48
N SER A 218 18.33 -0.07 -0.10
CA SER A 218 17.03 0.52 -0.38
C SER A 218 16.36 1.04 0.89
N ALA A 219 15.77 2.23 0.81
CA ALA A 219 14.87 2.77 1.80
C ALA A 219 13.47 2.95 1.19
N CYS A 220 12.42 2.95 2.00
CA CYS A 220 11.04 3.03 1.53
C CYS A 220 10.34 4.29 2.02
N LEU A 221 9.63 4.93 1.09
CA LEU A 221 8.70 6.02 1.35
C LEU A 221 7.27 5.55 1.04
N LEU A 222 6.35 5.75 1.97
CA LEU A 222 4.95 5.47 1.75
C LEU A 222 4.22 6.73 1.26
N LYS A 223 3.42 6.59 0.21
CA LYS A 223 2.51 7.62 -0.29
C LYS A 223 1.08 7.12 -0.13
N LEU A 224 0.32 7.77 0.76
CA LEU A 224 -1.07 7.41 1.07
C LEU A 224 -2.07 8.17 0.19
N PHE A 225 -1.76 9.44 -0.09
CA PHE A 225 -2.67 10.31 -0.83
C PHE A 225 -2.41 10.15 -2.33
N THR A 226 -3.13 9.23 -2.93
CA THR A 226 -3.01 8.91 -4.37
C THR A 226 -3.93 9.82 -5.20
N LYS A 227 -3.90 9.65 -6.53
CA LYS A 227 -4.75 10.40 -7.47
C LYS A 227 -6.26 10.23 -7.20
N LYS A 228 -6.67 9.19 -6.49
CA LYS A 228 -8.07 8.94 -6.10
C LYS A 228 -8.51 9.79 -4.91
N ASP A 229 -7.56 10.35 -4.15
CA ASP A 229 -7.87 11.20 -3.02
C ASP A 229 -8.32 12.59 -3.48
N ASN A 230 -9.59 12.89 -3.27
CA ASN A 230 -10.21 14.16 -3.69
C ASN A 230 -9.66 15.38 -2.95
N ARG A 231 -8.94 15.20 -1.83
CA ARG A 231 -8.31 16.31 -1.09
C ARG A 231 -7.34 17.12 -1.91
N PHE A 232 -6.82 16.57 -3.02
CA PHE A 232 -5.95 17.26 -3.96
C PHE A 232 -6.65 17.63 -5.27
N ALA A 233 -7.98 17.56 -5.34
CA ALA A 233 -8.72 17.87 -6.57
C ALA A 233 -8.41 19.27 -7.11
N TYR A 234 -8.20 20.25 -6.22
CA TYR A 234 -7.82 21.62 -6.59
C TYR A 234 -6.44 21.73 -7.24
N ARG A 235 -5.56 20.72 -7.12
CA ARG A 235 -4.23 20.70 -7.73
C ARG A 235 -4.22 20.13 -9.15
N LYS A 236 -5.32 19.53 -9.60
CA LYS A 236 -5.41 18.90 -10.93
C LYS A 236 -5.55 19.91 -12.06
N ASN A 237 -5.91 21.14 -11.73
CA ASN A 237 -6.21 22.20 -12.71
C ASN A 237 -5.11 23.28 -12.78
N HIS A 238 -3.91 22.99 -12.28
CA HIS A 238 -2.75 23.91 -12.31
C HIS A 238 -1.51 23.21 -12.85
#